data_816ea84fa42f046d46f1184c05da7c3c
#
_entry.id   816ea84fa42f046d46f1184c05da7c3c
#
_cell.length_a   1.000
_cell.length_b   1.000
_cell.length_c   1.000
_cell.angle_alpha   90.00
_cell.angle_beta   90.00
_cell.angle_gamma   90.00
#
_symmetry.space_group_name_H-M   'P 1'
#
loop_
_entity.id
_entity.type
_entity.pdbx_description
1 polymer ?
#
loop_
_entity_poly.entity_id
_entity_poly.type
_entity_poly.pdbx_seq_one_letter_code
_entity_poly.pdbx_strand_id
1 'polypeptide(L)'
;MPILRRKVLASALAALILTLQAHAQSIDAPNFTAISPTLATSGQPTKQALAALGAQGFQAVIYLAPSTVPNAVKEEPELLAKQGIEFIQIPIPFGAPDESHFEALSAALTRLQERKVLVHCEISMRASTLVFLYRVIRLKEPPGTAYDAVANVWSPRGPWRRLIVEQLAKNHITFEPY
;
A
#
# COMPACT_ATOMS: atom_id res chain seq x y z
N MET A 1 -61.49 41.23 -25.73
CA MET A 1 -60.99 40.36 -24.67
C MET A 1 -59.71 39.73 -25.17
N PRO A 2 -58.47 40.08 -24.65
CA PRO A 2 -57.23 39.51 -25.12
C PRO A 2 -56.82 38.32 -24.24
N ILE A 3 -56.50 37.23 -24.91
CA ILE A 3 -56.00 35.96 -24.31
C ILE A 3 -54.53 36.12 -23.87
N LEU A 4 -54.34 36.01 -22.58
CA LEU A 4 -53.01 36.08 -21.93
C LEU A 4 -52.22 34.81 -22.19
N ARG A 5 -51.20 34.85 -23.05
CA ARG A 5 -50.25 33.74 -23.26
C ARG A 5 -49.23 33.69 -22.10
N ARG A 6 -49.37 32.70 -21.21
CA ARG A 6 -48.36 32.38 -20.20
C ARG A 6 -47.14 31.73 -20.90
N LYS A 7 -46.01 32.42 -20.90
CA LYS A 7 -44.70 31.83 -21.24
C LYS A 7 -44.21 31.02 -20.06
N VAL A 8 -44.17 29.70 -20.23
CA VAL A 8 -43.49 28.79 -19.31
C VAL A 8 -41.99 28.84 -19.61
N LEU A 9 -41.22 29.45 -18.73
CA LEU A 9 -39.75 29.40 -18.73
C LEU A 9 -39.31 28.04 -18.16
N ALA A 10 -38.90 27.15 -19.05
CA ALA A 10 -38.25 25.91 -18.63
C ALA A 10 -36.79 26.22 -18.27
N SER A 11 -36.50 26.28 -16.97
CA SER A 11 -35.14 26.37 -16.47
C SER A 11 -34.48 25.00 -16.59
N ALA A 12 -33.61 24.83 -17.58
CA ALA A 12 -32.73 23.66 -17.70
C ALA A 12 -31.62 23.76 -16.65
N LEU A 13 -31.74 23.03 -15.56
CA LEU A 13 -30.72 22.84 -14.57
C LEU A 13 -29.70 21.83 -15.14
N ALA A 14 -28.63 22.32 -15.74
CA ALA A 14 -27.53 21.49 -16.18
C ALA A 14 -26.76 21.02 -14.93
N ALA A 15 -27.03 19.79 -14.49
CA ALA A 15 -26.24 19.14 -13.44
C ALA A 15 -24.86 18.81 -14.02
N LEU A 16 -23.85 19.61 -13.65
CA LEU A 16 -22.45 19.36 -13.94
C LEU A 16 -21.98 18.19 -13.08
N ILE A 17 -22.08 16.98 -13.61
CA ILE A 17 -21.50 15.79 -12.97
C ILE A 17 -20.00 15.88 -13.17
N LEU A 18 -19.26 16.40 -12.18
CA LEU A 18 -17.81 16.24 -12.10
C LEU A 18 -17.53 14.74 -11.83
N THR A 19 -17.25 14.00 -12.88
CA THR A 19 -16.61 12.69 -12.73
C THR A 19 -15.20 12.91 -12.23
N LEU A 20 -14.97 12.75 -10.92
CA LEU A 20 -13.63 12.58 -10.39
C LEU A 20 -13.06 11.28 -11.00
N GLN A 21 -12.30 11.42 -12.07
CA GLN A 21 -11.44 10.33 -12.52
C GLN A 21 -10.37 10.16 -11.45
N ALA A 22 -10.52 9.10 -10.64
CA ALA A 22 -9.44 8.63 -9.79
C ALA A 22 -8.31 8.16 -10.71
N HIS A 23 -7.41 9.06 -11.06
CA HIS A 23 -6.16 8.68 -11.68
C HIS A 23 -5.47 7.76 -10.69
N ALA A 24 -5.10 6.55 -11.12
CA ALA A 24 -4.27 5.67 -10.34
C ALA A 24 -2.98 6.44 -10.04
N GLN A 25 -2.87 6.98 -8.82
CA GLN A 25 -1.71 7.77 -8.40
C GLN A 25 -0.53 6.81 -8.33
N SER A 26 0.40 6.93 -9.28
CA SER A 26 1.67 6.25 -9.21
C SER A 26 2.63 7.10 -8.38
N ILE A 27 3.32 6.45 -7.43
CA ILE A 27 4.43 7.05 -6.70
C ILE A 27 5.70 6.75 -7.51
N ASP A 28 6.61 7.71 -7.60
CA ASP A 28 7.94 7.47 -8.17
C ASP A 28 8.76 6.61 -7.19
N ALA A 29 8.56 5.31 -7.32
CA ALA A 29 9.18 4.25 -6.53
C ALA A 29 9.22 2.94 -7.33
N PRO A 30 10.28 2.12 -7.19
CA PRO A 30 10.33 0.81 -7.82
C PRO A 30 9.14 -0.06 -7.41
N ASN A 31 8.54 -0.77 -8.36
CA ASN A 31 7.47 -1.75 -8.13
C ASN A 31 6.31 -1.22 -7.27
N PHE A 32 5.92 0.04 -7.49
CA PHE A 32 4.73 0.58 -6.84
C PHE A 32 3.49 -0.22 -7.25
N THR A 33 2.73 -0.66 -6.25
CA THR A 33 1.49 -1.42 -6.45
C THR A 33 0.41 -0.90 -5.52
N ALA A 34 -0.67 -0.35 -6.07
CA ALA A 34 -1.88 -0.05 -5.31
C ALA A 34 -2.61 -1.36 -5.01
N ILE A 35 -2.68 -1.74 -3.75
CA ILE A 35 -3.34 -2.98 -3.27
C ILE A 35 -4.83 -2.73 -3.08
N SER A 36 -5.16 -1.61 -2.44
CA SER A 36 -6.53 -1.14 -2.20
C SER A 36 -6.55 0.39 -2.20
N PRO A 37 -7.71 1.06 -2.05
CA PRO A 37 -7.76 2.51 -1.89
C PRO A 37 -6.93 3.05 -0.72
N THR A 38 -6.70 2.22 0.30
CA THR A 38 -6.01 2.60 1.55
C THR A 38 -4.67 1.89 1.76
N LEU A 39 -4.26 0.97 0.90
CA LEU A 39 -3.00 0.22 1.06
C LEU A 39 -2.24 0.17 -0.25
N ALA A 40 -0.96 0.51 -0.20
CA ALA A 40 -0.04 0.36 -1.32
C ALA A 40 1.30 -0.24 -0.86
N THR A 41 2.01 -0.87 -1.80
CA THR A 41 3.39 -1.35 -1.61
C THR A 41 4.33 -0.74 -2.63
N SER A 42 5.62 -0.57 -2.27
CA SER A 42 6.64 -0.13 -3.22
C SER A 42 8.07 -0.51 -2.79
N GLY A 43 9.03 -0.27 -3.67
CA GLY A 43 10.41 -0.06 -3.29
C GLY A 43 10.59 1.31 -2.64
N GLN A 44 11.84 1.72 -2.43
CA GLN A 44 12.16 3.01 -1.82
C GLN A 44 11.68 4.15 -2.72
N PRO A 45 10.73 4.99 -2.26
CA PRO A 45 10.33 6.17 -3.01
C PRO A 45 11.48 7.17 -3.11
N THR A 46 11.50 7.95 -4.20
CA THR A 46 12.43 9.07 -4.30
C THR A 46 12.17 10.11 -3.21
N LYS A 47 13.17 10.91 -2.88
CA LYS A 47 13.01 12.00 -1.91
C LYS A 47 11.89 12.97 -2.29
N GLN A 48 11.71 13.22 -3.59
CA GLN A 48 10.64 14.04 -4.12
C GLN A 48 9.26 13.36 -3.93
N ALA A 49 9.17 12.07 -4.19
CA ALA A 49 7.93 11.31 -3.97
C ALA A 49 7.55 11.28 -2.49
N LEU A 50 8.51 11.05 -1.58
CA LEU A 50 8.30 11.11 -0.13
C LEU A 50 7.75 12.48 0.31
N ALA A 51 8.28 13.57 -0.24
CA ALA A 51 7.82 14.92 0.08
C ALA A 51 6.40 15.24 -0.43
N ALA A 52 5.85 14.42 -1.31
CA ALA A 52 4.52 14.58 -1.92
C ALA A 52 3.46 13.58 -1.44
N LEU A 53 3.78 12.67 -0.53
CA LEU A 53 2.86 11.60 -0.10
C LEU A 53 1.60 12.16 0.59
N GLY A 54 1.73 13.21 1.39
CA GLY A 54 0.58 13.84 2.06
C GLY A 54 -0.44 14.41 1.07
N ALA A 55 0.03 15.04 -0.01
CA ALA A 55 -0.84 15.54 -1.08
C ALA A 55 -1.57 14.41 -1.82
N GLN A 56 -1.05 13.18 -1.76
CA GLN A 56 -1.68 11.98 -2.30
C GLN A 56 -2.56 11.25 -1.28
N GLY A 57 -2.76 11.83 -0.10
CA GLY A 57 -3.63 11.32 0.95
C GLY A 57 -3.01 10.21 1.82
N PHE A 58 -1.72 9.92 1.70
CA PHE A 58 -1.07 8.98 2.63
C PHE A 58 -0.98 9.59 4.03
N GLN A 59 -1.26 8.78 5.03
CA GLN A 59 -1.32 9.17 6.43
C GLN A 59 -0.32 8.38 7.29
N ALA A 60 0.19 7.27 6.77
CA ALA A 60 1.25 6.50 7.41
C ALA A 60 2.15 5.82 6.37
N VAL A 61 3.41 5.63 6.76
CA VAL A 61 4.42 4.89 5.99
C VAL A 61 5.05 3.86 6.91
N ILE A 62 5.15 2.62 6.42
CA ILE A 62 5.85 1.52 7.10
C ILE A 62 7.06 1.13 6.26
N TYR A 63 8.25 1.35 6.80
CA TYR A 63 9.52 1.03 6.16
C TYR A 63 10.11 -0.29 6.67
N LEU A 64 10.30 -1.26 5.78
CA LEU A 64 10.69 -2.63 6.15
C LEU A 64 12.17 -2.95 5.94
N ALA A 65 12.95 -2.06 5.39
CA ALA A 65 14.38 -2.31 5.26
C ALA A 65 15.18 -1.67 6.41
N PRO A 66 16.35 -2.20 6.73
CA PRO A 66 17.30 -1.50 7.58
C PRO A 66 17.70 -0.14 6.98
N SER A 67 17.89 0.87 7.80
CA SER A 67 18.30 2.22 7.35
C SER A 67 19.73 2.24 6.76
N THR A 68 20.45 1.11 6.84
CA THR A 68 21.80 0.93 6.30
C THR A 68 21.84 0.47 4.85
N VAL A 69 20.66 0.20 4.22
CA VAL A 69 20.66 -0.17 2.80
C VAL A 69 21.09 1.01 1.92
N PRO A 70 21.76 0.76 0.78
CA PRO A 70 22.37 1.84 -0.01
C PRO A 70 21.42 2.91 -0.54
N ASN A 71 20.19 2.55 -0.83
CA ASN A 71 19.18 3.46 -1.39
C ASN A 71 18.24 4.07 -0.32
N ALA A 72 18.48 3.86 0.98
CA ALA A 72 17.69 4.46 2.03
C ALA A 72 17.78 5.99 2.00
N VAL A 73 16.62 6.65 2.05
CA VAL A 73 16.52 8.11 2.17
C VAL A 73 16.59 8.47 3.64
N LYS A 74 17.74 8.94 4.10
CA LYS A 74 18.00 9.21 5.54
C LYS A 74 17.05 10.26 6.12
N GLU A 75 16.61 11.19 5.31
CA GLU A 75 15.69 12.28 5.70
C GLU A 75 14.21 11.86 5.66
N GLU A 76 13.92 10.61 5.34
CA GLU A 76 12.54 10.13 5.20
C GLU A 76 11.68 10.41 6.45
N PRO A 77 12.10 10.11 7.69
CA PRO A 77 11.29 10.40 8.87
C PRO A 77 10.93 11.89 9.00
N GLU A 78 11.88 12.78 8.68
CA GLU A 78 11.67 14.23 8.75
C GLU A 78 10.74 14.73 7.65
N LEU A 79 10.86 14.20 6.43
CA LEU A 79 10.01 14.56 5.29
C LEU A 79 8.55 14.16 5.55
N LEU A 80 8.34 13.00 6.17
CA LEU A 80 7.02 12.50 6.53
C LEU A 80 6.42 13.28 7.70
N ALA A 81 7.21 13.55 8.74
CA ALA A 81 6.77 14.32 9.91
C ALA A 81 6.29 15.75 9.53
N LYS A 82 6.96 16.41 8.59
CA LYS A 82 6.54 17.74 8.06
C LYS A 82 5.17 17.72 7.40
N GLN A 83 4.69 16.55 6.98
CA GLN A 83 3.38 16.34 6.34
C GLN A 83 2.34 15.76 7.31
N GLY A 84 2.69 15.55 8.59
CA GLY A 84 1.83 14.88 9.57
C GLY A 84 1.64 13.38 9.29
N ILE A 85 2.53 12.77 8.51
CA ILE A 85 2.49 11.33 8.17
C ILE A 85 3.23 10.56 9.25
N GLU A 86 2.58 9.55 9.81
CA GLU A 86 3.19 8.64 10.78
C GLU A 86 4.23 7.75 10.09
N PHE A 87 5.44 7.69 10.66
CA PHE A 87 6.51 6.82 10.18
C PHE A 87 6.75 5.66 11.15
N ILE A 88 6.72 4.43 10.64
CA ILE A 88 7.00 3.22 11.40
C ILE A 88 8.13 2.47 10.69
N GLN A 89 9.19 2.16 11.41
CA GLN A 89 10.26 1.32 10.87
C GLN A 89 10.24 -0.07 11.52
N ILE A 90 10.21 -1.10 10.66
CA ILE A 90 10.34 -2.52 11.04
C ILE A 90 11.53 -3.07 10.25
N PRO A 91 12.75 -2.93 10.74
CA PRO A 91 13.95 -3.28 9.97
C PRO A 91 14.12 -4.79 9.87
N ILE A 92 13.96 -5.34 8.67
CA ILE A 92 14.05 -6.77 8.39
C ILE A 92 15.35 -7.08 7.63
N PRO A 93 16.31 -7.79 8.20
CA PRO A 93 17.43 -8.31 7.44
C PRO A 93 16.94 -9.22 6.31
N PHE A 94 17.39 -8.97 5.05
CA PHE A 94 16.84 -9.71 3.91
C PHE A 94 17.06 -11.22 3.99
N GLY A 95 18.20 -11.65 4.57
CA GLY A 95 18.54 -13.07 4.74
C GLY A 95 17.85 -13.77 5.91
N ALA A 96 17.15 -13.03 6.79
CA ALA A 96 16.59 -13.56 8.04
C ALA A 96 15.21 -12.99 8.38
N PRO A 97 14.22 -13.05 7.46
CA PRO A 97 12.84 -12.76 7.81
C PRO A 97 12.29 -13.85 8.71
N ASP A 98 11.44 -13.46 9.66
CA ASP A 98 10.78 -14.39 10.57
C ASP A 98 9.33 -13.98 10.90
N GLU A 99 8.67 -14.81 11.70
CA GLU A 99 7.29 -14.57 12.14
C GLU A 99 7.13 -13.25 12.90
N SER A 100 8.11 -12.86 13.72
CA SER A 100 7.99 -11.63 14.52
C SER A 100 7.87 -10.39 13.63
N HIS A 101 8.55 -10.37 12.49
CA HIS A 101 8.44 -9.30 11.50
C HIS A 101 7.05 -9.26 10.85
N PHE A 102 6.47 -10.43 10.55
CA PHE A 102 5.10 -10.51 10.03
C PHE A 102 4.07 -10.04 11.07
N GLU A 103 4.22 -10.45 12.33
CA GLU A 103 3.33 -10.02 13.41
C GLU A 103 3.45 -8.51 13.68
N ALA A 104 4.66 -7.94 13.65
CA ALA A 104 4.87 -6.50 13.81
C ALA A 104 4.19 -5.70 12.68
N LEU A 105 4.34 -6.14 11.42
CA LEU A 105 3.65 -5.51 10.30
C LEU A 105 2.13 -5.65 10.43
N SER A 106 1.65 -6.86 10.78
CA SER A 106 0.22 -7.12 10.94
C SER A 106 -0.41 -6.24 12.01
N ALA A 107 0.24 -6.09 13.16
CA ALA A 107 -0.20 -5.21 14.24
C ALA A 107 -0.25 -3.74 13.79
N ALA A 108 0.79 -3.27 13.08
CA ALA A 108 0.83 -1.91 12.56
C ALA A 108 -0.30 -1.65 11.55
N LEU A 109 -0.52 -2.53 10.58
CA LEU A 109 -1.58 -2.40 9.59
C LEU A 109 -2.97 -2.48 10.20
N THR A 110 -3.19 -3.36 11.19
CA THR A 110 -4.46 -3.45 11.91
C THR A 110 -4.77 -2.16 12.66
N ARG A 111 -3.77 -1.56 13.32
CA ARG A 111 -3.93 -0.26 14.00
C ARG A 111 -4.21 0.89 13.02
N LEU A 112 -3.70 0.79 11.80
CA LEU A 112 -3.80 1.82 10.76
C LEU A 112 -4.92 1.56 9.75
N GLN A 113 -5.85 0.63 9.99
CA GLN A 113 -6.84 0.17 9.00
C GLN A 113 -7.72 1.27 8.40
N GLU A 114 -7.95 2.36 9.14
CA GLU A 114 -8.72 3.53 8.68
C GLU A 114 -7.87 4.59 7.96
N ARG A 115 -6.58 4.33 7.78
CA ARG A 115 -5.63 5.27 7.17
C ARG A 115 -5.13 4.77 5.83
N LYS A 116 -4.74 5.69 4.96
CA LYS A 116 -4.01 5.33 3.73
C LYS A 116 -2.54 5.12 4.06
N VAL A 117 -2.07 3.88 3.85
CA VAL A 117 -0.74 3.41 4.26
C VAL A 117 0.08 3.02 3.04
N LEU A 118 1.34 3.45 3.02
CA LEU A 118 2.37 2.92 2.13
C LEU A 118 3.27 1.98 2.94
N VAL A 119 3.41 0.73 2.49
CA VAL A 119 4.41 -0.21 2.99
C VAL A 119 5.53 -0.32 1.97
N HIS A 120 6.75 0.01 2.33
CA HIS A 120 7.86 -0.06 1.38
C HIS A 120 9.14 -0.66 1.95
N CYS A 121 10.08 -0.96 1.04
CA CYS A 121 11.43 -1.39 1.35
C CYS A 121 12.39 -0.92 0.24
N GLU A 122 13.48 -1.62 -0.08
CA GLU A 122 14.40 -1.26 -1.17
C GLU A 122 13.75 -1.32 -2.57
N ILE A 123 13.15 -2.49 -2.90
CA ILE A 123 12.59 -2.80 -4.24
C ILE A 123 11.26 -3.55 -4.16
N SER A 124 10.51 -3.39 -3.07
CA SER A 124 9.20 -4.01 -2.80
C SER A 124 9.18 -5.50 -2.44
N MET A 125 10.30 -6.23 -2.46
CA MET A 125 10.30 -7.68 -2.16
C MET A 125 9.78 -8.00 -0.75
N ARG A 126 10.28 -7.31 0.30
CA ARG A 126 9.78 -7.46 1.69
C ARG A 126 8.33 -7.00 1.79
N ALA A 127 8.04 -5.84 1.21
CA ALA A 127 6.73 -5.21 1.31
C ALA A 127 5.64 -6.06 0.65
N SER A 128 5.82 -6.48 -0.60
CA SER A 128 4.85 -7.32 -1.30
C SER A 128 4.61 -8.65 -0.58
N THR A 129 5.68 -9.30 -0.09
CA THR A 129 5.58 -10.60 0.59
C THR A 129 4.83 -10.50 1.91
N LEU A 130 5.17 -9.56 2.78
CA LEU A 130 4.51 -9.45 4.09
C LEU A 130 3.08 -8.90 3.97
N VAL A 131 2.82 -7.99 3.03
CA VAL A 131 1.46 -7.53 2.73
C VAL A 131 0.60 -8.66 2.15
N PHE A 132 1.17 -9.54 1.31
CA PHE A 132 0.48 -10.76 0.88
C PHE A 132 0.04 -11.61 2.08
N LEU A 133 0.95 -11.92 3.00
CA LEU A 133 0.61 -12.70 4.21
C LEU A 133 -0.48 -12.00 5.05
N TYR A 134 -0.41 -10.69 5.23
CA TYR A 134 -1.43 -9.92 5.93
C TYR A 134 -2.80 -10.02 5.26
N ARG A 135 -2.88 -9.84 3.95
CA ARG A 135 -4.13 -9.94 3.18
C ARG A 135 -4.78 -11.31 3.31
N VAL A 136 -3.98 -12.37 3.18
CA VAL A 136 -4.49 -13.75 3.22
C VAL A 136 -4.83 -14.19 4.64
N ILE A 137 -3.97 -13.91 5.61
CA ILE A 137 -4.11 -14.41 6.99
C ILE A 137 -5.07 -13.54 7.81
N ARG A 138 -4.98 -12.20 7.71
CA ARG A 138 -5.79 -11.28 8.51
C ARG A 138 -7.07 -10.84 7.80
N LEU A 139 -6.97 -10.48 6.52
CA LEU A 139 -8.13 -10.01 5.75
C LEU A 139 -8.91 -11.14 5.07
N LYS A 140 -8.39 -12.38 5.09
CA LYS A 140 -9.03 -13.57 4.50
C LYS A 140 -9.24 -13.47 2.99
N GLU A 141 -8.39 -12.71 2.31
CA GLU A 141 -8.42 -12.65 0.85
C GLU A 141 -7.98 -13.99 0.21
N PRO A 142 -8.50 -14.36 -0.97
CA PRO A 142 -8.06 -15.56 -1.68
C PRO A 142 -6.56 -15.51 -1.98
N PRO A 143 -5.77 -16.53 -1.63
CA PRO A 143 -4.31 -16.50 -1.76
C PRO A 143 -3.82 -16.25 -3.19
N GLY A 144 -4.45 -16.85 -4.21
CA GLY A 144 -4.08 -16.66 -5.59
C GLY A 144 -4.16 -15.18 -6.01
N THR A 145 -5.30 -14.54 -5.77
CA THR A 145 -5.51 -13.12 -6.07
C THR A 145 -4.55 -12.22 -5.29
N ALA A 146 -4.31 -12.52 -4.01
CA ALA A 146 -3.40 -11.72 -3.20
C ALA A 146 -1.94 -11.88 -3.64
N TYR A 147 -1.57 -13.06 -4.18
CA TYR A 147 -0.20 -13.38 -4.59
C TYR A 147 0.23 -12.67 -5.88
N ASP A 148 -0.69 -12.25 -6.73
CA ASP A 148 -0.38 -11.49 -7.96
C ASP A 148 0.53 -10.28 -7.68
N ALA A 149 0.30 -9.59 -6.57
CA ALA A 149 1.13 -8.45 -6.16
C ALA A 149 2.58 -8.85 -5.78
N VAL A 150 2.80 -10.10 -5.36
CA VAL A 150 4.15 -10.64 -5.12
C VAL A 150 4.78 -11.08 -6.44
N ALA A 151 4.05 -11.86 -7.23
CA ALA A 151 4.53 -12.43 -8.49
C ALA A 151 4.97 -11.35 -9.50
N ASN A 152 4.28 -10.19 -9.49
CA ASN A 152 4.66 -9.03 -10.32
C ASN A 152 5.98 -8.36 -9.86
N VAL A 153 6.45 -8.63 -8.64
CA VAL A 153 7.70 -8.08 -8.10
C VAL A 153 8.83 -9.09 -8.19
N TRP A 154 8.58 -10.32 -7.75
CA TRP A 154 9.60 -11.37 -7.68
C TRP A 154 9.01 -12.74 -7.34
N SER A 155 9.84 -13.79 -7.49
CA SER A 155 9.51 -15.15 -6.98
C SER A 155 10.28 -15.38 -5.67
N PRO A 156 9.61 -15.42 -4.51
CA PRO A 156 10.26 -15.64 -3.22
C PRO A 156 11.01 -16.98 -3.15
N ARG A 157 12.25 -16.92 -2.66
CA ARG A 157 13.11 -18.11 -2.48
C ARG A 157 13.73 -18.11 -1.08
N GLY A 158 14.36 -19.23 -0.74
CA GLY A 158 15.11 -19.36 0.53
C GLY A 158 14.25 -19.00 1.76
N PRO A 159 14.74 -18.12 2.63
CA PRO A 159 14.05 -17.80 3.88
C PRO A 159 12.68 -17.13 3.68
N TRP A 160 12.50 -16.36 2.62
CA TRP A 160 11.22 -15.71 2.31
C TRP A 160 10.14 -16.70 1.88
N ARG A 161 10.50 -17.69 1.05
CA ARG A 161 9.58 -18.76 0.69
C ARG A 161 9.22 -19.62 1.89
N ARG A 162 10.21 -19.93 2.75
CA ARG A 162 9.95 -20.66 4.01
C ARG A 162 8.96 -19.89 4.89
N LEU A 163 9.19 -18.61 5.12
CA LEU A 163 8.27 -17.78 5.91
C LEU A 163 6.84 -17.84 5.36
N ILE A 164 6.67 -17.70 4.03
CA ILE A 164 5.33 -17.79 3.42
C ILE A 164 4.68 -19.15 3.75
N VAL A 165 5.37 -20.25 3.44
CA VAL A 165 4.84 -21.60 3.61
C VAL A 165 4.50 -21.89 5.08
N GLU A 166 5.39 -21.54 6.00
CA GLU A 166 5.19 -21.73 7.45
C GLU A 166 4.01 -20.92 7.98
N GLN A 167 3.88 -19.65 7.58
CA GLN A 167 2.78 -18.81 8.03
C GLN A 167 1.43 -19.27 7.45
N LEU A 168 1.38 -19.69 6.19
CA LEU A 168 0.16 -20.22 5.59
C LEU A 168 -0.25 -21.54 6.27
N ALA A 169 0.70 -22.46 6.47
CA ALA A 169 0.44 -23.74 7.14
C ALA A 169 -0.06 -23.54 8.58
N LYS A 170 0.56 -22.66 9.35
CA LYS A 170 0.14 -22.31 10.72
C LYS A 170 -1.29 -21.78 10.79
N ASN A 171 -1.76 -21.14 9.72
CA ASN A 171 -3.11 -20.58 9.61
C ASN A 171 -4.07 -21.47 8.82
N HIS A 172 -3.71 -22.74 8.54
CA HIS A 172 -4.52 -23.72 7.80
C HIS A 172 -4.92 -23.27 6.40
N ILE A 173 -4.05 -22.54 5.72
CA ILE A 173 -4.27 -22.02 4.37
C ILE A 173 -3.44 -22.85 3.38
N THR A 174 -4.13 -23.47 2.43
CA THR A 174 -3.49 -24.25 1.35
C THR A 174 -3.21 -23.34 0.16
N PHE A 175 -1.94 -23.07 -0.10
CA PHE A 175 -1.47 -22.33 -1.27
C PHE A 175 0.02 -22.57 -1.46
N GLU A 176 0.44 -22.79 -2.70
CA GLU A 176 1.84 -22.98 -3.07
C GLU A 176 2.35 -21.73 -3.80
N PRO A 177 3.29 -20.97 -3.22
CA PRO A 177 3.88 -19.80 -3.89
C PRO A 177 4.77 -20.24 -5.07
N TYR A 178 4.67 -19.54 -6.20
CA TYR A 178 5.34 -19.84 -7.47
C TYR A 178 6.24 -18.71 -7.97
#